data_6f3bd8d99febec67c295ff5a0cea1002
#
_entry.id   6f3bd8d99febec67c295ff5a0cea1002
#
_cell.length_a   1.000
_cell.length_b   1.000
_cell.length_c   1.000
_cell.angle_alpha   90.00
_cell.angle_beta   90.00
_cell.angle_gamma   90.00
#
_symmetry.space_group_name_H-M   'P 1'
#
loop_
_entity.id
_entity.type
_entity.pdbx_description
1 polymer ?
#
loop_
_entity_poly.entity_id
_entity_poly.type
_entity_poly.pdbx_seq_one_letter_code
_entity_poly.pdbx_strand_id
1 'polypeptide(L)' 'MEQFTLRLKKEDLEKIKAIAKEQDRSINYILSEIISNFLRGIN' A
#
# COMPACT_ATOMS: atom_id res chain seq x y z
N MET A 1 -2.98 -11.62 18.40
CA MET A 1 -2.54 -11.09 17.11
C MET A 1 -3.71 -10.50 16.38
N GLU A 2 -3.59 -9.27 15.92
CA GLU A 2 -4.68 -8.61 15.24
C GLU A 2 -4.60 -8.82 13.75
N GLN A 3 -5.75 -8.97 13.15
CA GLN A 3 -5.83 -9.11 11.71
C GLN A 3 -6.84 -8.11 11.17
N PHE A 4 -6.58 -7.61 10.00
CA PHE A 4 -7.51 -6.73 9.33
C PHE A 4 -7.46 -6.99 7.84
N THR A 5 -8.54 -6.62 7.17
CA THR A 5 -8.65 -6.79 5.73
C THR A 5 -8.73 -5.42 5.09
N LEU A 6 -7.87 -5.18 4.12
CA LEU A 6 -7.87 -3.94 3.39
C LEU A 6 -8.51 -4.16 2.03
N ARG A 7 -9.50 -3.33 1.71
CA ARG A 7 -10.17 -3.40 0.42
C ARG A 7 -9.79 -2.19 -0.41
N LEU A 8 -9.43 -2.43 -1.64
CA LEU A 8 -9.05 -1.38 -2.57
C LEU A 8 -9.91 -1.45 -3.81
N LYS A 9 -10.16 -0.29 -4.40
CA LYS A 9 -10.81 -0.26 -5.70
C LYS A 9 -9.88 -0.88 -6.71
N LYS A 10 -10.46 -1.45 -7.76
CA LYS A 10 -9.66 -2.11 -8.77
C LYS A 10 -8.63 -1.18 -9.39
N GLU A 11 -9.04 0.06 -9.69
CA GLU A 11 -8.11 1.01 -10.30
C GLU A 11 -6.97 1.36 -9.36
N ASP A 12 -7.27 1.48 -8.06
CA ASP A 12 -6.23 1.80 -7.10
C ASP A 12 -5.25 0.65 -6.95
N LEU A 13 -5.79 -0.57 -6.93
CA LEU A 13 -4.95 -1.75 -6.81
C LEU A 13 -4.02 -1.87 -8.02
N GLU A 14 -4.52 -1.57 -9.20
CA GLU A 14 -3.70 -1.65 -10.40
C GLU A 14 -2.58 -0.62 -10.39
N LYS A 15 -2.85 0.56 -9.87
CA LYS A 15 -1.82 1.57 -9.74
C LYS A 15 -0.74 1.14 -8.78
N ILE A 16 -1.15 0.54 -7.67
CA ILE A 16 -0.20 0.06 -6.68
C ILE A 16 0.63 -1.08 -7.23
N LYS A 17 0.01 -1.97 -8.00
CA LYS A 17 0.74 -3.05 -8.64
C LYS A 17 1.81 -2.51 -9.58
N ALA A 18 1.48 -1.48 -10.34
CA ALA A 18 2.44 -0.87 -11.26
C ALA A 18 3.61 -0.27 -10.50
N ILE A 19 3.33 0.42 -9.41
CA ILE A 19 4.38 1.02 -8.59
C ILE A 19 5.27 -0.07 -7.99
N ALA A 20 4.66 -1.12 -7.48
CA ALA A 20 5.42 -2.21 -6.88
C ALA A 20 6.34 -2.86 -7.89
N LYS A 21 5.85 -3.06 -9.10
CA LYS A 21 6.66 -3.66 -10.15
C LYS A 21 7.81 -2.75 -10.54
N GLU A 22 7.55 -1.46 -10.64
CA GLU A 22 8.56 -0.50 -11.02
C GLU A 22 9.69 -0.45 -9.98
N GLN A 23 9.33 -0.54 -8.71
CA GLN A 23 10.30 -0.47 -7.63
C GLN A 23 10.84 -1.83 -7.24
N ASP A 24 10.38 -2.88 -7.90
CA ASP A 24 10.80 -4.25 -7.59
C ASP A 24 10.52 -4.58 -6.13
N ARG A 25 9.32 -4.21 -5.67
CA ARG A 25 8.89 -4.48 -4.31
C ARG A 25 7.54 -5.17 -4.32
N SER A 26 7.17 -5.76 -3.18
CA SER A 26 5.88 -6.41 -3.08
C SER A 26 4.78 -5.37 -2.90
N ILE A 27 3.55 -5.77 -3.21
CA ILE A 27 2.40 -4.90 -3.00
C ILE A 27 2.26 -4.56 -1.52
N ASN A 28 2.47 -5.53 -0.64
CA ASN A 28 2.40 -5.29 0.79
C ASN A 28 3.42 -4.26 1.23
N TYR A 29 4.60 -4.29 0.65
CA TYR A 29 5.63 -3.31 0.97
C TYR A 29 5.16 -1.90 0.61
N ILE A 30 4.61 -1.74 -0.59
CA ILE A 30 4.13 -0.43 -1.05
C ILE A 30 2.99 0.06 -0.16
N LEU A 31 2.05 -0.82 0.16
CA LEU A 31 0.94 -0.45 1.03
C LEU A 31 1.42 -0.01 2.39
N SER A 32 2.36 -0.73 2.96
CA SER A 32 2.91 -0.36 4.27
C SER A 32 3.57 1.00 4.23
N GLU A 33 4.30 1.29 3.16
CA GLU A 33 4.95 2.59 3.00
C GLU A 33 3.93 3.71 2.90
N ILE A 34 2.89 3.51 2.12
CA ILE A 34 1.85 4.51 1.96
C ILE A 34 1.19 4.81 3.29
N ILE A 35 0.82 3.76 4.01
CA ILE A 35 0.14 3.90 5.30
C ILE A 35 1.05 4.57 6.32
N SER A 36 2.30 4.15 6.39
CA SER A 36 3.26 4.74 7.33
C SER A 36 3.45 6.23 7.04
N ASN A 37 3.59 6.58 5.78
CA ASN A 37 3.80 7.96 5.41
C ASN A 37 2.59 8.81 5.73
N PHE A 38 1.41 8.27 5.49
CA PHE A 38 0.18 8.99 5.80
C PHE A 38 0.05 9.24 7.30
N LEU A 39 0.31 8.22 8.10
CA LEU A 39 0.20 8.34 9.55
C LEU A 39 1.24 9.30 10.11
N ARG A 40 2.42 9.31 9.52
CA ARG A 40 3.48 10.20 9.96
C ARG A 40 3.11 11.66 9.71
N GLY A 41 2.32 11.90 8.69
CA GLY A 41 1.89 13.26 8.38
C GLY A 41 0.73 13.75 9.21
N ILE A 42 0.05 12.89 9.93
CA ILE A 42 -1.10 13.28 10.72
C ILE A 42 -0.71 13.93 12.02
N ASN A 43 0.17 13.61 12.64
CA ASN A 43 0.67 14.20 13.87
C ASN A 43 -0.31 15.07 14.63
#